data_97d0f9a5ed9b82ee3a9f0902fb6f70d5
#
_entry.id   97d0f9a5ed9b82ee3a9f0902fb6f70d5
#
_cell.length_a   1.000
_cell.length_b   1.000
_cell.length_c   1.000
_cell.angle_alpha   90.00
_cell.angle_beta   90.00
_cell.angle_gamma   90.00
#
_symmetry.space_group_name_H-M   'P 1'
#
loop_
_entity.id
_entity.type
_entity.pdbx_description
1 polymer ?
#
loop_
_entity_poly.entity_id
_entity_poly.type
_entity_poly.pdbx_seq_one_letter_code
_entity_poly.pdbx_strand_id
1 'polypeptide(L)'
;MSAPWTTPELTSLGRLPMHSVPHLDRLPLDGTWRFQLLRTPDAAPGERWDEAQVPGLWTRMEGSWDLPQYTNVQMPFPGVAPQIPDLNPTGGYERTFTLPAGWAGRRVVLHVGAAESVLLV
;
A
#
# COMPACT_ATOMS: atom_id res chain seq x y z
N MET A 1 -12.27 -16.10 -9.99
CA MET A 1 -11.75 -14.78 -10.41
C MET A 1 -10.26 -14.77 -10.08
N SER A 2 -9.41 -14.38 -11.00
CA SER A 2 -7.98 -14.18 -10.71
C SER A 2 -7.82 -13.01 -9.72
N ALA A 3 -6.80 -13.07 -8.88
CA ALA A 3 -6.51 -11.99 -7.96
C ALA A 3 -6.15 -10.71 -8.74
N PRO A 4 -6.59 -9.52 -8.30
CA PRO A 4 -6.35 -8.27 -9.05
C PRO A 4 -4.88 -8.01 -9.39
N TRP A 5 -3.99 -8.35 -8.49
CA TRP A 5 -2.53 -8.15 -8.67
C TRP A 5 -1.87 -9.12 -9.65
N THR A 6 -2.59 -10.14 -10.14
CA THR A 6 -2.10 -11.10 -11.14
C THR A 6 -2.57 -10.75 -12.56
N THR A 7 -3.29 -9.65 -12.74
CA THR A 7 -3.90 -9.25 -14.01
C THR A 7 -3.26 -7.93 -14.48
N PRO A 8 -2.24 -7.98 -15.35
CA PRO A 8 -1.47 -6.78 -15.74
C PRO A 8 -2.30 -5.72 -16.46
N GLU A 9 -3.39 -6.10 -17.08
CA GLU A 9 -4.31 -5.17 -17.77
C GLU A 9 -5.21 -4.40 -16.80
N LEU A 10 -5.33 -4.87 -15.56
CA LEU A 10 -6.15 -4.24 -14.53
C LEU A 10 -5.36 -3.13 -13.83
N THR A 11 -5.50 -1.91 -14.28
CA THR A 11 -4.79 -0.75 -13.72
C THR A 11 -5.49 -0.14 -12.51
N SER A 12 -6.79 -0.37 -12.35
CA SER A 12 -7.53 0.12 -11.19
C SER A 12 -8.85 -0.63 -10.99
N LEU A 13 -9.26 -0.80 -9.75
CA LEU A 13 -10.53 -1.39 -9.36
C LEU A 13 -11.13 -0.59 -8.20
N GLY A 14 -12.33 -0.05 -8.41
CA GLY A 14 -13.05 0.71 -7.36
C GLY A 14 -12.41 2.05 -6.98
N ARG A 15 -11.33 2.46 -7.65
CA ARG A 15 -10.63 3.71 -7.39
C ARG A 15 -11.28 4.88 -8.14
N LEU A 16 -11.42 6.01 -7.46
CA LEU A 16 -11.77 7.27 -8.11
C LEU A 16 -10.62 7.76 -9.00
N PRO A 17 -10.91 8.58 -10.04
CA PRO A 17 -9.86 9.23 -10.82
C PRO A 17 -8.88 10.00 -9.92
N MET A 18 -7.60 9.99 -10.31
CA MET A 18 -6.58 10.78 -9.62
C MET A 18 -6.75 12.25 -9.96
N HIS A 19 -7.20 13.00 -8.98
CA HIS A 19 -7.34 14.45 -9.10
C HIS A 19 -6.70 15.12 -7.88
N SER A 20 -5.95 16.19 -8.12
CA SER A 20 -5.55 17.10 -7.07
C SER A 20 -6.70 18.09 -6.86
N VAL A 21 -7.63 17.74 -5.99
CA VAL A 21 -8.73 18.62 -5.62
C VAL A 21 -8.43 19.22 -4.25
N PRO A 22 -8.37 20.55 -4.13
CA PRO A 22 -8.23 21.17 -2.82
C PRO A 22 -9.48 20.91 -1.98
N HIS A 23 -9.30 20.31 -0.82
CA HIS A 23 -10.36 20.09 0.15
C HIS A 23 -10.09 20.94 1.39
N LEU A 24 -11.12 21.61 1.87
CA LEU A 24 -11.04 22.40 3.09
C LEU A 24 -10.97 21.52 4.33
N ASP A 25 -11.73 20.42 4.31
CA ASP A 25 -11.79 19.50 5.43
C ASP A 25 -10.92 18.27 5.13
N ARG A 26 -9.81 18.12 5.86
CA ARG A 26 -8.90 16.98 5.75
C ARG A 26 -8.55 16.47 7.15
N LEU A 27 -8.44 15.17 7.27
CA LEU A 27 -7.85 14.48 8.41
C LEU A 27 -6.54 13.83 7.93
N PRO A 28 -5.36 14.38 8.26
CA PRO A 28 -4.08 13.76 7.92
C PRO A 28 -3.94 12.41 8.62
N LEU A 29 -3.52 11.41 7.86
CA LEU A 29 -3.22 10.07 8.37
C LEU A 29 -1.72 9.78 8.36
N ASP A 30 -0.89 10.78 8.13
CA ASP A 30 0.57 10.67 8.26
C ASP A 30 0.98 10.34 9.70
N GLY A 31 2.13 9.71 9.85
CA GLY A 31 2.67 9.36 11.16
C GLY A 31 2.86 7.86 11.33
N THR A 32 2.81 7.38 12.55
CA THR A 32 3.06 5.97 12.89
C THR A 32 1.86 5.09 12.59
N TRP A 33 2.08 4.03 11.85
CA TRP A 33 1.12 2.98 11.54
C TRP A 33 1.61 1.64 12.06
N ARG A 34 0.72 0.73 12.34
CA ARG A 34 1.06 -0.69 12.51
C ARG A 34 1.50 -1.24 11.14
N PHE A 35 2.56 -2.03 11.15
CA PHE A 35 3.17 -2.56 9.93
C PHE A 35 3.51 -4.03 10.08
N GLN A 36 3.33 -4.78 9.01
CA GLN A 36 3.79 -6.15 8.90
C GLN A 36 4.25 -6.44 7.48
N LEU A 37 5.42 -7.04 7.32
CA LEU A 37 5.88 -7.52 6.01
C LEU A 37 5.34 -8.93 5.78
N LEU A 38 4.48 -9.07 4.80
CA LEU A 38 3.88 -10.32 4.37
C LEU A 38 4.65 -10.90 3.20
N ARG A 39 4.59 -12.22 3.03
CA ARG A 39 5.26 -12.90 1.91
C ARG A 39 4.57 -12.69 0.57
N THR A 40 3.26 -12.55 0.60
CA THR A 40 2.38 -12.42 -0.58
C THR A 40 1.18 -11.57 -0.24
N PRO A 41 0.51 -10.97 -1.24
CA PRO A 41 -0.65 -10.12 -1.00
C PRO A 41 -1.87 -10.82 -0.38
N ASP A 42 -1.95 -12.14 -0.51
CA ASP A 42 -3.03 -12.99 0.02
C ASP A 42 -2.67 -13.64 1.36
N ALA A 43 -1.46 -13.39 1.87
CA ALA A 43 -1.06 -13.90 3.17
C ALA A 43 -1.88 -13.24 4.29
N ALA A 44 -2.40 -14.04 5.20
CA ALA A 44 -3.07 -13.52 6.39
C ALA A 44 -2.06 -12.84 7.31
N PRO A 45 -2.39 -11.66 7.86
CA PRO A 45 -1.55 -11.03 8.87
C PRO A 45 -1.40 -11.92 10.10
N GLY A 46 -0.20 -11.95 10.66
CA GLY A 46 0.09 -12.62 11.92
C GLY A 46 -0.28 -11.74 13.13
N GLU A 47 -0.02 -12.27 14.31
CA GLU A 47 -0.33 -11.57 15.56
C GLU A 47 0.67 -10.42 15.86
N ARG A 48 1.91 -10.58 15.43
CA ARG A 48 2.96 -9.60 15.69
C ARG A 48 2.98 -8.50 14.65
N TRP A 49 2.91 -7.27 15.12
CA TRP A 49 3.01 -6.06 14.31
C TRP A 49 4.18 -5.20 14.80
N ASP A 50 4.88 -4.64 13.87
CA ASP A 50 5.88 -3.60 14.08
C ASP A 50 5.26 -2.22 13.79
N GLU A 51 6.08 -1.17 13.77
CA GLU A 51 5.66 0.18 13.44
C GLU A 51 6.37 0.69 12.20
N ALA A 52 5.65 1.44 11.38
CA ALA A 52 6.18 2.13 10.21
C ALA A 52 5.77 3.59 10.21
N GLN A 53 6.67 4.46 9.79
CA GLN A 53 6.34 5.86 9.52
C GLN A 53 5.74 6.00 8.13
N VAL A 54 4.61 6.70 8.03
CA VAL A 54 3.93 7.02 6.78
C VAL A 54 3.88 8.56 6.66
N PRO A 55 4.33 9.14 5.55
CA PRO A 55 4.92 8.49 4.38
C PRO A 55 6.30 7.88 4.64
N GLY A 56 6.60 6.79 3.96
CA GLY A 56 7.89 6.10 4.09
C GLY A 56 7.96 4.85 3.22
N LEU A 57 9.15 4.30 3.10
CA LEU A 57 9.41 3.05 2.38
C LEU A 57 9.87 1.99 3.37
N TRP A 58 9.20 0.84 3.43
CA TRP A 58 9.60 -0.23 4.34
C TRP A 58 11.01 -0.78 4.04
N THR A 59 11.44 -0.74 2.76
CA THR A 59 12.79 -1.15 2.35
C THR A 59 13.90 -0.25 2.88
N ARG A 60 13.56 0.89 3.46
CA ARG A 60 14.51 1.86 4.06
C ARG A 60 14.32 2.06 5.56
N MET A 61 13.41 1.33 6.17
CA MET A 61 13.24 1.38 7.62
C MET A 61 14.38 0.63 8.32
N GLU A 62 14.74 1.10 9.51
CA GLU A 62 15.70 0.42 10.35
C GLU A 62 15.21 -1.00 10.68
N GLY A 63 16.07 -2.00 10.52
CA GLY A 63 15.69 -3.40 10.69
C GLY A 63 14.85 -3.99 9.56
N SER A 64 14.75 -3.31 8.42
CA SER A 64 14.02 -3.84 7.26
C SER A 64 14.55 -5.18 6.80
N TRP A 65 13.63 -6.09 6.51
CA TRP A 65 13.92 -7.43 6.01
C TRP A 65 13.87 -7.51 4.49
N ASP A 66 13.49 -6.42 3.83
CA ASP A 66 13.38 -6.34 2.38
C ASP A 66 14.35 -5.27 1.86
N LEU A 67 14.94 -5.55 0.71
CA LEU A 67 15.92 -4.66 0.11
C LEU A 67 15.26 -3.69 -0.88
N PRO A 68 15.82 -2.49 -1.03
CA PRO A 68 15.37 -1.58 -2.07
C PRO A 68 15.44 -2.22 -3.45
N GLN A 69 14.35 -2.15 -4.19
CA GLN A 69 14.26 -2.66 -5.55
C GLN A 69 14.70 -1.57 -6.53
N TYR A 70 15.55 -1.95 -7.47
CA TYR A 70 16.08 -1.02 -8.47
C TYR A 70 15.99 -1.65 -9.86
N THR A 71 15.07 -1.19 -10.65
CA THR A 71 14.62 -1.85 -11.87
C THR A 71 15.15 -1.25 -13.17
N ASN A 72 15.85 -0.13 -13.12
CA ASN A 72 16.29 0.57 -14.33
C ASN A 72 17.54 -0.04 -15.00
N VAL A 73 18.27 -0.89 -14.30
CA VAL A 73 19.47 -1.57 -14.83
C VAL A 73 19.17 -3.02 -15.14
N GLN A 74 18.51 -3.71 -14.23
CA GLN A 74 18.16 -5.11 -14.35
C GLN A 74 16.87 -5.41 -13.62
N MET A 75 16.03 -6.27 -14.21
CA MET A 75 14.84 -6.76 -13.53
C MET A 75 15.26 -7.60 -12.31
N PRO A 76 14.86 -7.21 -11.08
CA PRO A 76 15.31 -7.90 -9.87
C PRO A 76 14.59 -9.22 -9.60
N PHE A 77 13.53 -9.51 -10.36
CA PHE A 77 12.72 -10.71 -10.17
C PHE A 77 13.07 -11.80 -11.17
N PRO A 78 13.13 -13.07 -10.74
CA PRO A 78 13.26 -14.18 -11.66
C PRO A 78 11.97 -14.35 -12.49
N GLY A 79 12.12 -14.87 -13.70
CA GLY A 79 10.99 -15.14 -14.58
C GLY A 79 10.86 -14.15 -15.75
N VAL A 80 9.85 -14.36 -16.54
CA VAL A 80 9.55 -13.55 -17.73
C VAL A 80 8.29 -12.72 -17.45
N ALA A 81 8.38 -11.41 -17.64
CA ALA A 81 7.22 -10.54 -17.55
C ALA A 81 6.10 -11.03 -18.47
N PRO A 82 4.83 -10.99 -18.06
CA PRO A 82 4.28 -10.34 -16.85
C PRO A 82 4.11 -11.28 -15.63
N GLN A 83 4.84 -12.38 -15.57
CA GLN A 83 4.73 -13.33 -14.46
C GLN A 83 5.15 -12.68 -13.13
N ILE A 84 4.34 -12.89 -12.12
CA ILE A 84 4.60 -12.41 -10.76
C ILE A 84 5.33 -13.53 -10.00
N PRO A 85 6.41 -13.21 -9.25
CA PRO A 85 7.08 -14.20 -8.43
C PRO A 85 6.17 -14.77 -7.33
N ASP A 86 6.37 -16.05 -6.98
CA ASP A 86 5.66 -16.69 -5.86
C ASP A 86 5.94 -15.98 -4.53
N LEU A 87 7.17 -15.50 -4.35
CA LEU A 87 7.52 -14.59 -3.26
C LEU A 87 7.32 -13.16 -3.74
N ASN A 88 6.29 -12.52 -3.22
CA ASN A 88 5.91 -11.15 -3.56
C ASN A 88 5.71 -10.33 -2.30
N PRO A 89 6.80 -9.80 -1.70
CA PRO A 89 6.73 -9.09 -0.43
C PRO A 89 5.70 -7.98 -0.44
N THR A 90 4.85 -7.97 0.58
CA THR A 90 3.71 -7.06 0.66
C THR A 90 3.67 -6.39 2.02
N GLY A 91 3.72 -5.07 2.05
CA GLY A 91 3.56 -4.30 3.28
C GLY A 91 2.10 -4.22 3.70
N GLY A 92 1.75 -4.85 4.81
CA GLY A 92 0.46 -4.66 5.48
C GLY A 92 0.53 -3.46 6.41
N TYR A 93 -0.33 -2.47 6.21
CA TYR A 93 -0.42 -1.27 7.04
C TYR A 93 -1.79 -1.17 7.69
N GLU A 94 -1.82 -0.86 8.97
CA GLU A 94 -3.07 -0.68 9.70
C GLU A 94 -3.01 0.57 10.56
N ARG A 95 -4.07 1.37 10.52
CA ARG A 95 -4.26 2.51 11.41
C ARG A 95 -5.73 2.70 11.75
N THR A 96 -6.01 2.88 13.03
CA THR A 96 -7.32 3.27 13.51
C THR A 96 -7.38 4.79 13.69
N PHE A 97 -8.47 5.40 13.24
CA PHE A 97 -8.72 6.82 13.42
C PHE A 97 -10.21 7.09 13.63
N THR A 98 -10.52 8.23 14.20
CA THR A 98 -11.91 8.66 14.41
C THR A 98 -12.24 9.80 13.46
N LEU A 99 -13.32 9.66 12.74
CA LEU A 99 -13.82 10.75 11.89
C LEU A 99 -14.33 11.91 12.74
N PRO A 100 -14.03 13.15 12.36
CA PRO A 100 -14.61 14.32 13.03
C PRO A 100 -16.14 14.28 13.03
N ALA A 101 -16.77 14.64 14.14
CA ALA A 101 -18.22 14.61 14.28
C ALA A 101 -18.95 15.42 13.19
N GLY A 102 -18.36 16.53 12.74
CA GLY A 102 -18.90 17.36 11.65
C GLY A 102 -18.90 16.70 10.27
N TRP A 103 -18.36 15.47 10.13
CA TRP A 103 -18.38 14.72 8.88
C TRP A 103 -19.52 13.69 8.80
N ALA A 104 -20.34 13.60 9.84
CA ALA A 104 -21.48 12.69 9.85
C ALA A 104 -22.41 12.96 8.67
N GLY A 105 -22.79 11.90 7.94
CA GLY A 105 -23.65 12.00 6.75
C GLY A 105 -22.96 12.54 5.50
N ARG A 106 -21.67 12.88 5.54
CA ARG A 106 -20.90 13.33 4.38
C ARG A 106 -20.24 12.15 3.69
N ARG A 107 -19.99 12.30 2.39
CA ARG A 107 -19.11 11.39 1.67
C ARG A 107 -17.68 11.61 2.13
N VAL A 108 -17.03 10.55 2.57
CA VAL A 108 -15.61 10.54 2.97
C VAL A 108 -14.81 9.78 1.93
N VAL A 109 -13.68 10.31 1.53
CA VAL A 109 -12.78 9.70 0.54
C VAL A 109 -11.40 9.53 1.18
N LEU A 110 -10.87 8.32 1.11
CA LEU A 110 -9.47 8.07 1.43
C LEU A 110 -8.62 8.51 0.23
N HIS A 111 -7.67 9.42 0.49
CA HIS A 111 -6.71 9.87 -0.50
C HIS A 111 -5.33 9.31 -0.16
N VAL A 112 -4.75 8.56 -1.08
CA VAL A 112 -3.37 8.09 -1.00
C VAL A 112 -2.57 8.84 -2.05
N GLY A 113 -1.65 9.70 -1.61
CA GLY A 113 -0.89 10.59 -2.48
C GLY A 113 0.15 9.86 -3.33
N ALA A 114 0.71 8.80 -2.79
CA ALA A 114 1.65 7.94 -3.52
C ALA A 114 1.64 6.52 -2.94
N ALA A 115 1.71 5.54 -3.81
CA ALA A 115 1.93 4.14 -3.46
C ALA A 115 2.59 3.42 -4.63
N GLU A 116 3.58 2.59 -4.36
CA GLU A 116 4.30 1.78 -5.33
C GLU A 116 4.42 0.32 -4.83
N SER A 117 4.29 -0.63 -5.73
CA SER A 117 3.85 -0.52 -7.14
C SER A 117 2.36 -0.83 -7.26
N VAL A 118 1.79 -1.55 -6.32
CA VAL A 118 0.37 -1.91 -6.23
C VAL A 118 -0.15 -1.55 -4.85
N LEU A 119 -1.30 -0.92 -4.81
CA LEU A 119 -2.02 -0.58 -3.58
C LEU A 119 -3.33 -1.36 -3.53
N LEU A 120 -3.57 -2.04 -2.41
CA LEU A 120 -4.85 -2.65 -2.05
C LEU A 120 -5.37 -1.96 -0.78
N VAL A 121 -6.65 -1.62 -0.73
CA VAL A 121 -7.31 -0.96 0.40
C VAL A 121 -8.57 -1.71 0.78
#